data_4e16c8d644025b055863d63b0c41cc0d
#
_entry.id   4e16c8d644025b055863d63b0c41cc0d
#
_cell.length_a   1.000
_cell.length_b   1.000
_cell.length_c   1.000
_cell.angle_alpha   90.00
_cell.angle_beta   90.00
_cell.angle_gamma   90.00
#
_symmetry.space_group_name_H-M   'P 1'
#
loop_
_entity.id
_entity.type
_entity.pdbx_description
1 polymer ?
#
loop_
_entity_poly.entity_id
_entity_poly.type
_entity_poly.pdbx_seq_one_letter_code
_entity_poly.pdbx_strand_id
1 'polypeptide(L)'
;MLNAGRMTNPDDLKQLAPTGKLRGGVVVSPVASAFFAIRNSKGDVQGVTVDLIRAFADTLKLPLALQVYDNSGQVTDAVASAACDLAFMPQDAERAKKVDFGPAYYFISSTYLVPAGSKIQSIDEVNRPGVRIIAISNTTTARSARRTAPNASVEEVPSVDQMTAMAAAGQGDAFALSHDSFAGLLPKLPGARVLSGHFQQTGIAVVVPKGRPAALKIASGLLEDAKKSGLVRRALDTASFRDAEVAP
;
A
#
# COMPACT_ATOMS: atom_id res chain seq x y z
N MET A 1 -15.67 -3.42 -19.33
CA MET A 1 -15.68 -4.77 -18.76
C MET A 1 -14.29 -5.35 -18.93
N LEU A 2 -13.68 -5.88 -17.87
CA LEU A 2 -12.44 -6.61 -17.97
C LEU A 2 -12.66 -7.89 -18.79
N ASN A 3 -11.72 -8.25 -19.64
CA ASN A 3 -11.91 -9.35 -20.59
C ASN A 3 -11.51 -10.70 -19.97
N ALA A 4 -12.45 -11.34 -19.24
CA ALA A 4 -12.27 -12.71 -18.72
C ALA A 4 -12.28 -13.80 -19.82
N GLY A 5 -12.57 -13.43 -21.08
CA GLY A 5 -12.80 -14.35 -22.20
C GLY A 5 -11.54 -15.03 -22.77
N ARG A 6 -10.35 -14.66 -22.31
CA ARG A 6 -9.10 -15.33 -22.61
C ARG A 6 -8.55 -16.01 -21.35
N MET A 7 -8.95 -17.31 -21.16
CA MET A 7 -8.11 -18.25 -20.43
C MET A 7 -8.19 -18.25 -18.88
N THR A 8 -9.27 -18.70 -18.33
CA THR A 8 -9.13 -19.37 -17.04
C THR A 8 -9.54 -20.83 -17.20
N ASN A 9 -8.55 -21.68 -17.49
CA ASN A 9 -8.69 -23.10 -17.24
C ASN A 9 -9.10 -23.26 -15.76
N PRO A 10 -10.08 -24.11 -15.42
CA PRO A 10 -10.50 -24.35 -14.04
C PRO A 10 -9.34 -24.67 -13.09
N ASP A 11 -8.31 -25.36 -13.56
CA ASP A 11 -7.15 -25.71 -12.74
C ASP A 11 -6.22 -24.49 -12.49
N ASP A 12 -6.09 -23.58 -13.45
CA ASP A 12 -5.37 -22.31 -13.26
C ASP A 12 -6.11 -21.43 -12.25
N LEU A 13 -7.45 -21.39 -12.32
CA LEU A 13 -8.25 -20.62 -11.39
C LEU A 13 -8.15 -21.16 -9.94
N LYS A 14 -8.00 -22.48 -9.76
CA LYS A 14 -7.75 -23.08 -8.44
C LYS A 14 -6.42 -22.65 -7.83
N GLN A 15 -5.41 -22.29 -8.63
CA GLN A 15 -4.18 -21.73 -8.08
C GLN A 15 -4.42 -20.34 -7.47
N LEU A 16 -5.29 -19.51 -8.08
CA LEU A 16 -5.62 -18.18 -7.55
C LEU A 16 -6.65 -18.26 -6.42
N ALA A 17 -7.69 -19.08 -6.55
CA ALA A 17 -8.80 -19.16 -5.60
C ALA A 17 -9.06 -20.62 -5.17
N PRO A 18 -8.18 -21.23 -4.38
CA PRO A 18 -8.25 -22.64 -4.03
C PRO A 18 -9.48 -23.02 -3.19
N THR A 19 -10.11 -22.05 -2.55
CA THR A 19 -11.30 -22.23 -1.71
C THR A 19 -12.62 -21.98 -2.43
N GLY A 20 -12.58 -21.71 -3.75
CA GLY A 20 -13.76 -21.35 -4.53
C GLY A 20 -14.24 -19.91 -4.35
N LYS A 21 -13.53 -19.09 -3.57
CA LYS A 21 -13.73 -17.64 -3.39
C LYS A 21 -12.40 -16.92 -3.46
N LEU A 22 -12.40 -15.67 -3.91
CA LEU A 22 -11.20 -14.83 -3.91
C LEU A 22 -11.02 -14.20 -2.52
N ARG A 23 -9.96 -14.56 -1.80
CA ARG A 23 -9.58 -13.96 -0.51
C ARG A 23 -8.63 -12.81 -0.78
N GLY A 24 -9.16 -11.59 -0.75
CA GLY A 24 -8.41 -10.36 -1.06
C GLY A 24 -7.95 -9.64 0.19
N GLY A 25 -6.65 -9.31 0.29
CA GLY A 25 -6.07 -8.58 1.41
C GLY A 25 -5.96 -7.09 1.14
N VAL A 26 -6.40 -6.26 2.10
CA VAL A 26 -6.28 -4.81 2.05
C VAL A 26 -5.77 -4.24 3.36
N VAL A 27 -5.02 -3.13 3.28
CA VAL A 27 -4.59 -2.37 4.46
C VAL A 27 -5.58 -1.24 4.70
N VAL A 28 -6.15 -1.19 5.91
CA VAL A 28 -7.02 -0.09 6.34
C VAL A 28 -6.25 0.87 7.22
N SER A 29 -6.39 2.16 6.96
CA SER A 29 -5.76 3.25 7.68
C SER A 29 -6.82 4.32 8.02
N PRO A 30 -6.60 5.15 9.05
CA PRO A 30 -7.47 6.29 9.36
C PRO A 30 -7.45 7.37 8.27
N VAL A 31 -6.48 7.32 7.35
CA VAL A 31 -6.36 8.24 6.22
C VAL A 31 -6.24 7.46 4.92
N ALA A 32 -6.93 7.94 3.89
CA ALA A 32 -6.86 7.37 2.55
C ALA A 32 -5.50 7.66 1.90
N SER A 33 -5.05 6.73 1.09
CA SER A 33 -4.01 6.93 0.09
C SER A 33 -4.36 6.13 -1.17
N ALA A 34 -3.58 6.25 -2.22
CA ALA A 34 -3.75 5.40 -3.38
C ALA A 34 -3.55 3.90 -3.06
N PHE A 35 -2.94 3.59 -1.91
CA PHE A 35 -2.74 2.24 -1.39
C PHE A 35 -3.64 1.89 -0.21
N PHE A 36 -3.80 2.77 0.78
CA PHE A 36 -4.59 2.50 1.98
C PHE A 36 -6.09 2.66 1.69
N ALA A 37 -6.86 1.65 2.11
CA ALA A 37 -8.31 1.73 2.23
C ALA A 37 -8.70 2.44 3.54
N ILE A 38 -9.93 2.93 3.59
CA ILE A 38 -10.53 3.52 4.80
C ILE A 38 -11.85 2.81 5.11
N ARG A 39 -12.35 2.98 6.34
CA ARG A 39 -13.73 2.66 6.68
C ARG A 39 -14.62 3.89 6.52
N ASN A 40 -15.75 3.73 5.82
CA ASN A 40 -16.77 4.77 5.75
C ASN A 40 -17.59 4.84 7.06
N SER A 41 -18.52 5.77 7.13
CA SER A 41 -19.39 5.97 8.31
C SER A 41 -20.30 4.76 8.64
N LYS A 42 -20.50 3.84 7.68
CA LYS A 42 -21.26 2.59 7.87
C LYS A 42 -20.36 1.41 8.26
N GLY A 43 -19.03 1.63 8.34
CA GLY A 43 -18.05 0.59 8.63
C GLY A 43 -17.56 -0.18 7.40
N ASP A 44 -18.06 0.12 6.20
CA ASP A 44 -17.63 -0.56 4.97
C ASP A 44 -16.23 -0.11 4.58
N VAL A 45 -15.45 -1.05 4.06
CA VAL A 45 -14.09 -0.78 3.57
C VAL A 45 -14.15 -0.30 2.12
N GLN A 46 -13.50 0.82 1.85
CA GLN A 46 -13.45 1.44 0.53
C GLN A 46 -12.07 2.00 0.20
N GLY A 47 -11.70 2.05 -1.08
CA GLY A 47 -10.43 2.56 -1.59
C GLY A 47 -10.00 1.87 -2.88
N VAL A 48 -8.93 2.37 -3.49
CA VAL A 48 -8.46 1.91 -4.80
C VAL A 48 -8.22 0.39 -4.81
N THR A 49 -7.51 -0.13 -3.82
CA THR A 49 -7.20 -1.57 -3.74
C THR A 49 -8.46 -2.43 -3.55
N VAL A 50 -9.47 -1.93 -2.83
CA VAL A 50 -10.77 -2.60 -2.65
C VAL A 50 -11.51 -2.69 -3.98
N ASP A 51 -11.58 -1.59 -4.72
CA ASP A 51 -12.28 -1.53 -6.01
C ASP A 51 -11.63 -2.44 -7.05
N LEU A 52 -10.31 -2.48 -7.09
CA LEU A 52 -9.57 -3.38 -7.99
C LEU A 52 -9.82 -4.85 -7.63
N ILE A 53 -9.71 -5.23 -6.35
CA ILE A 53 -9.95 -6.63 -5.92
C ILE A 53 -11.40 -7.04 -6.18
N ARG A 54 -12.37 -6.16 -5.92
CA ARG A 54 -13.79 -6.41 -6.23
C ARG A 54 -14.02 -6.64 -7.72
N ALA A 55 -13.46 -5.76 -8.56
CA ALA A 55 -13.58 -5.91 -10.01
C ALA A 55 -12.92 -7.20 -10.53
N PHE A 56 -11.83 -7.66 -9.90
CA PHE A 56 -11.20 -8.94 -10.24
C PHE A 56 -12.10 -10.12 -9.87
N ALA A 57 -12.69 -10.11 -8.66
CA ALA A 57 -13.63 -11.13 -8.21
C ALA A 57 -14.86 -11.22 -9.13
N ASP A 58 -15.45 -10.06 -9.47
CA ASP A 58 -16.60 -9.97 -10.38
C ASP A 58 -16.27 -10.50 -11.77
N THR A 59 -15.09 -10.15 -12.32
CA THR A 59 -14.63 -10.62 -13.63
C THR A 59 -14.44 -12.12 -13.67
N LEU A 60 -13.91 -12.70 -12.58
CA LEU A 60 -13.71 -14.14 -12.43
C LEU A 60 -14.99 -14.88 -12.00
N LYS A 61 -16.08 -14.15 -11.71
CA LYS A 61 -17.33 -14.69 -11.17
C LYS A 61 -17.13 -15.48 -9.87
N LEU A 62 -16.21 -15.01 -9.01
CA LEU A 62 -15.92 -15.60 -7.71
C LEU A 62 -16.53 -14.77 -6.59
N PRO A 63 -17.08 -15.42 -5.54
CA PRO A 63 -17.38 -14.72 -4.30
C PRO A 63 -16.11 -14.05 -3.74
N LEU A 64 -16.26 -12.81 -3.25
CA LEU A 64 -15.16 -12.07 -2.62
C LEU A 64 -15.20 -12.26 -1.10
N ALA A 65 -14.05 -12.58 -0.51
CA ALA A 65 -13.79 -12.52 0.93
C ALA A 65 -12.69 -11.50 1.20
N LEU A 66 -13.08 -10.27 1.52
CA LEU A 66 -12.13 -9.20 1.83
C LEU A 66 -11.59 -9.36 3.24
N GLN A 67 -10.27 -9.32 3.40
CA GLN A 67 -9.55 -9.42 4.67
C GLN A 67 -8.81 -8.11 4.93
N VAL A 68 -8.91 -7.60 6.16
CA VAL A 68 -8.41 -6.29 6.56
C VAL A 68 -7.20 -6.43 7.47
N TYR A 69 -6.16 -5.62 7.22
CA TYR A 69 -4.91 -5.58 7.96
C TYR A 69 -4.53 -4.14 8.31
N ASP A 70 -3.75 -3.96 9.39
CA ASP A 70 -3.36 -2.64 9.89
C ASP A 70 -2.13 -2.05 9.16
N ASN A 71 -1.34 -2.93 8.52
CA ASN A 71 -0.15 -2.49 7.76
C ASN A 71 0.21 -3.48 6.65
N SER A 72 1.10 -3.03 5.76
CA SER A 72 1.53 -3.82 4.61
C SER A 72 2.44 -5.01 4.96
N GLY A 73 3.02 -5.04 6.15
CA GLY A 73 3.76 -6.20 6.65
C GLY A 73 2.81 -7.37 6.94
N GLN A 74 1.72 -7.11 7.68
CA GLN A 74 0.71 -8.12 7.99
C GLN A 74 0.07 -8.70 6.72
N VAL A 75 -0.29 -7.88 5.73
CA VAL A 75 -0.85 -8.40 4.47
C VAL A 75 0.19 -9.18 3.67
N THR A 76 1.49 -8.82 3.75
CA THR A 76 2.57 -9.62 3.15
C THR A 76 2.63 -11.02 3.75
N ASP A 77 2.60 -11.12 5.08
CA ASP A 77 2.64 -12.40 5.78
C ASP A 77 1.38 -13.25 5.53
N ALA A 78 0.22 -12.61 5.39
CA ALA A 78 -1.03 -13.29 5.03
C ALA A 78 -1.00 -13.87 3.61
N VAL A 79 -0.43 -13.17 2.63
CA VAL A 79 -0.23 -13.71 1.27
C VAL A 79 0.84 -14.80 1.30
N ALA A 80 1.95 -14.61 2.00
CA ALA A 80 3.02 -15.59 2.09
C ALA A 80 2.56 -16.93 2.70
N SER A 81 1.68 -16.90 3.71
CA SER A 81 1.06 -18.07 4.33
C SER A 81 -0.13 -18.62 3.57
N ALA A 82 -0.50 -18.04 2.43
CA ALA A 82 -1.70 -18.36 1.67
C ALA A 82 -3.02 -18.20 2.46
N ALA A 83 -3.05 -17.36 3.50
CA ALA A 83 -4.27 -16.89 4.13
C ALA A 83 -5.04 -15.92 3.22
N CYS A 84 -4.33 -15.10 2.43
CA CYS A 84 -4.86 -14.35 1.30
C CYS A 84 -4.42 -14.97 -0.03
N ASP A 85 -5.27 -14.84 -1.04
CA ASP A 85 -5.01 -15.30 -2.40
C ASP A 85 -4.40 -14.21 -3.28
N LEU A 86 -4.78 -12.95 -3.02
CA LEU A 86 -4.36 -11.78 -3.78
C LEU A 86 -4.39 -10.55 -2.88
N ALA A 87 -3.41 -9.68 -3.08
CA ALA A 87 -3.37 -8.36 -2.48
C ALA A 87 -2.62 -7.37 -3.38
N PHE A 88 -2.56 -6.11 -2.97
CA PHE A 88 -1.67 -5.11 -3.54
C PHE A 88 -0.72 -4.63 -2.44
N MET A 89 0.55 -4.41 -2.79
CA MET A 89 1.51 -3.87 -1.82
C MET A 89 2.73 -3.22 -2.49
N PRO A 90 3.46 -2.37 -1.76
CA PRO A 90 4.72 -1.82 -2.25
C PRO A 90 5.73 -2.91 -2.55
N GLN A 91 6.33 -2.86 -3.73
CA GLN A 91 7.39 -3.80 -4.15
C GLN A 91 8.67 -3.55 -3.36
N ASP A 92 9.30 -4.60 -2.87
CA ASP A 92 10.68 -4.60 -2.40
C ASP A 92 11.32 -6.00 -2.42
N ALA A 93 12.65 -6.04 -2.31
CA ALA A 93 13.42 -7.27 -2.40
C ALA A 93 13.13 -8.26 -1.26
N GLU A 94 12.84 -7.78 -0.04
CA GLU A 94 12.54 -8.65 1.10
C GLU A 94 11.17 -9.33 0.94
N ARG A 95 10.18 -8.60 0.43
CA ARG A 95 8.86 -9.16 0.13
C ARG A 95 8.92 -10.14 -1.04
N ALA A 96 9.73 -9.86 -2.08
CA ALA A 96 9.90 -10.76 -3.23
C ALA A 96 10.47 -12.14 -2.83
N LYS A 97 11.11 -12.27 -1.67
CA LYS A 97 11.51 -13.57 -1.12
C LYS A 97 10.31 -14.40 -0.65
N LYS A 98 9.20 -13.76 -0.26
CA LYS A 98 8.04 -14.37 0.37
C LYS A 98 6.84 -14.52 -0.55
N VAL A 99 6.65 -13.61 -1.51
CA VAL A 99 5.50 -13.52 -2.41
C VAL A 99 5.94 -13.30 -3.84
N ASP A 100 5.06 -13.58 -4.81
CA ASP A 100 5.31 -13.30 -6.23
C ASP A 100 4.58 -12.00 -6.64
N PHE A 101 5.33 -11.05 -7.21
CA PHE A 101 4.86 -9.76 -7.67
C PHE A 101 4.48 -9.80 -9.15
N GLY A 102 3.32 -9.26 -9.48
CA GLY A 102 2.93 -8.87 -10.83
C GLY A 102 3.20 -7.39 -11.09
N PRO A 103 2.54 -6.78 -12.10
CA PRO A 103 2.72 -5.37 -12.43
C PRO A 103 2.19 -4.45 -11.32
N ALA A 104 2.66 -3.20 -11.31
CA ALA A 104 2.13 -2.16 -10.46
C ALA A 104 0.96 -1.43 -11.12
N TYR A 105 0.04 -0.87 -10.32
CA TYR A 105 -0.99 0.04 -10.83
C TYR A 105 -0.67 1.51 -10.58
N TYR A 106 0.22 1.79 -9.63
CA TYR A 106 0.56 3.13 -9.17
C TYR A 106 1.98 3.14 -8.60
N PHE A 107 2.69 4.28 -8.70
CA PHE A 107 3.95 4.49 -8.00
C PHE A 107 3.72 5.39 -6.78
N ILE A 108 3.98 4.85 -5.59
CA ILE A 108 3.89 5.58 -4.34
C ILE A 108 5.24 6.17 -3.97
N SER A 109 5.25 7.43 -3.56
CA SER A 109 6.43 8.13 -3.04
C SER A 109 6.34 8.24 -1.53
N SER A 110 7.45 8.03 -0.82
CA SER A 110 7.55 8.23 0.63
C SER A 110 8.44 9.42 0.95
N THR A 111 7.98 10.23 1.90
CA THR A 111 8.70 11.39 2.40
C THR A 111 8.55 11.49 3.92
N TYR A 112 8.96 12.59 4.51
CA TYR A 112 8.84 12.83 5.94
C TYR A 112 7.88 13.98 6.22
N LEU A 113 7.05 13.81 7.25
CA LEU A 113 6.39 14.89 7.95
C LEU A 113 7.26 15.26 9.15
N VAL A 114 7.45 16.55 9.40
CA VAL A 114 8.14 17.07 10.58
C VAL A 114 7.17 17.89 11.43
N PRO A 115 7.28 17.83 12.79
CA PRO A 115 6.36 18.52 13.68
C PRO A 115 6.50 20.05 13.61
N ALA A 116 5.55 20.76 14.20
CA ALA A 116 5.61 22.21 14.35
C ALA A 116 6.90 22.64 15.04
N GLY A 117 7.53 23.71 14.54
CA GLY A 117 8.78 24.25 15.08
C GLY A 117 10.04 23.45 14.75
N SER A 118 9.93 22.33 14.00
CA SER A 118 11.10 21.57 13.55
C SER A 118 12.05 22.43 12.71
N LYS A 119 13.35 22.31 13.00
CA LYS A 119 14.42 22.96 12.23
C LYS A 119 14.82 22.19 10.98
N ILE A 120 14.34 20.95 10.80
CA ILE A 120 14.61 20.13 9.63
C ILE A 120 13.87 20.72 8.44
N GLN A 121 14.57 21.13 7.37
CA GLN A 121 14.01 21.79 6.21
C GLN A 121 13.99 20.90 4.96
N SER A 122 14.83 19.87 4.91
CA SER A 122 14.99 18.99 3.75
C SER A 122 15.09 17.52 4.18
N ILE A 123 14.89 16.62 3.22
CA ILE A 123 15.04 15.17 3.41
C ILE A 123 16.47 14.82 3.86
N ASP A 124 17.48 15.47 3.29
CA ASP A 124 18.89 15.22 3.63
C ASP A 124 19.20 15.59 5.09
N GLU A 125 18.50 16.57 5.64
CA GLU A 125 18.66 16.99 7.03
C GLU A 125 18.07 16.00 8.05
N VAL A 126 17.24 15.07 7.61
CA VAL A 126 16.76 13.97 8.46
C VAL A 126 17.89 12.99 8.79
N ASN A 127 18.90 12.85 7.90
CA ASN A 127 20.01 11.94 8.09
C ASN A 127 21.09 12.53 9.02
N ARG A 128 20.74 12.82 10.27
CA ARG A 128 21.67 13.38 11.27
C ARG A 128 21.65 12.58 12.56
N PRO A 129 22.79 12.47 13.29
CA PRO A 129 22.80 11.91 14.63
C PRO A 129 21.81 12.63 15.56
N GLY A 130 21.07 11.85 16.34
CA GLY A 130 20.07 12.36 17.28
C GLY A 130 18.68 12.57 16.68
N VAL A 131 18.51 12.54 15.36
CA VAL A 131 17.18 12.56 14.72
C VAL A 131 16.48 11.21 14.92
N ARG A 132 15.24 11.26 15.41
CA ARG A 132 14.37 10.10 15.59
C ARG A 132 13.31 10.08 14.51
N ILE A 133 13.40 9.08 13.62
CA ILE A 133 12.41 8.81 12.58
C ILE A 133 11.40 7.80 13.11
N ILE A 134 10.10 8.10 13.03
CA ILE A 134 9.03 7.15 13.34
C ILE A 134 8.48 6.59 12.02
N ALA A 135 8.37 5.28 11.91
CA ALA A 135 7.88 4.59 10.71
C ALA A 135 6.97 3.41 11.08
N ILE A 136 6.13 2.95 10.15
CA ILE A 136 5.27 1.79 10.37
C ILE A 136 6.07 0.50 10.24
N SER A 137 5.90 -0.40 11.18
CA SER A 137 6.62 -1.68 11.25
C SER A 137 6.46 -2.52 9.98
N ASN A 138 7.55 -3.19 9.58
CA ASN A 138 7.59 -4.12 8.44
C ASN A 138 7.18 -3.51 7.09
N THR A 139 7.30 -2.18 6.93
CA THR A 139 7.01 -1.49 5.67
C THR A 139 8.26 -1.27 4.82
N THR A 140 8.06 -1.08 3.51
CA THR A 140 9.13 -0.64 2.60
C THR A 140 9.65 0.72 3.00
N THR A 141 8.76 1.60 3.50
CA THR A 141 9.08 2.95 3.98
C THR A 141 10.06 2.91 5.14
N ALA A 142 9.82 2.06 6.17
CA ALA A 142 10.71 1.89 7.31
C ALA A 142 12.09 1.38 6.87
N ARG A 143 12.13 0.35 5.99
CA ARG A 143 13.40 -0.18 5.46
C ARG A 143 14.16 0.86 4.63
N SER A 144 13.45 1.64 3.80
CA SER A 144 14.07 2.72 3.03
C SER A 144 14.57 3.85 3.91
N ALA A 145 13.83 4.26 4.94
CA ALA A 145 14.27 5.27 5.89
C ALA A 145 15.60 4.87 6.54
N ARG A 146 15.73 3.61 7.00
CA ARG A 146 17.02 3.10 7.53
C ARG A 146 18.15 3.15 6.52
N ARG A 147 17.88 2.82 5.26
CA ARG A 147 18.89 2.80 4.20
C ARG A 147 19.33 4.21 3.79
N THR A 148 18.39 5.16 3.71
CA THR A 148 18.64 6.52 3.20
C THR A 148 19.03 7.51 4.30
N ALA A 149 18.74 7.21 5.56
CA ALA A 149 19.10 8.02 6.72
C ALA A 149 19.86 7.18 7.78
N PRO A 150 21.03 6.61 7.44
CA PRO A 150 21.75 5.70 8.33
C PRO A 150 22.28 6.35 9.61
N ASN A 151 22.41 7.69 9.67
CA ASN A 151 22.86 8.41 10.85
C ASN A 151 21.72 8.74 11.84
N ALA A 152 20.46 8.63 11.40
CA ALA A 152 19.29 8.80 12.24
C ALA A 152 18.87 7.45 12.88
N SER A 153 18.09 7.52 13.95
CA SER A 153 17.44 6.33 14.52
C SER A 153 16.05 6.15 13.90
N VAL A 154 15.67 4.89 13.59
CA VAL A 154 14.32 4.56 13.11
C VAL A 154 13.62 3.72 14.16
N GLU A 155 12.59 4.29 14.77
CA GLU A 155 11.67 3.62 15.68
C GLU A 155 10.43 3.17 14.89
N GLU A 156 10.05 1.91 15.05
CA GLU A 156 8.90 1.35 14.36
C GLU A 156 7.69 1.24 15.27
N VAL A 157 6.53 1.61 14.73
CA VAL A 157 5.23 1.52 15.39
C VAL A 157 4.26 0.67 14.55
N PRO A 158 3.27 0.01 15.17
CA PRO A 158 2.42 -0.95 14.47
C PRO A 158 1.42 -0.32 13.49
N SER A 159 1.04 0.96 13.67
CA SER A 159 -0.05 1.56 12.90
C SER A 159 0.13 3.06 12.66
N VAL A 160 -0.62 3.57 11.68
CA VAL A 160 -0.71 5.02 11.39
C VAL A 160 -1.32 5.78 12.56
N ASP A 161 -2.28 5.18 13.29
CA ASP A 161 -2.89 5.82 14.47
C ASP A 161 -1.86 6.07 15.56
N GLN A 162 -1.03 5.07 15.87
CA GLN A 162 0.03 5.25 16.87
C GLN A 162 1.08 6.27 16.41
N MET A 163 1.48 6.22 15.14
CA MET A 163 2.39 7.21 14.57
C MET A 163 1.83 8.63 14.68
N THR A 164 0.53 8.81 14.40
CA THR A 164 -0.15 10.10 14.49
C THR A 164 -0.23 10.59 15.93
N ALA A 165 -0.52 9.70 16.89
CA ALA A 165 -0.54 10.04 18.31
C ALA A 165 0.86 10.49 18.80
N MET A 166 1.93 9.82 18.39
CA MET A 166 3.30 10.21 18.69
C MET A 166 3.64 11.58 18.08
N ALA A 167 3.23 11.83 16.83
CA ALA A 167 3.44 13.13 16.18
C ALA A 167 2.73 14.27 16.93
N ALA A 168 1.48 14.06 17.34
CA ALA A 168 0.72 15.03 18.13
C ALA A 168 1.34 15.27 19.52
N ALA A 169 1.98 14.26 20.10
CA ALA A 169 2.67 14.34 21.39
C ALA A 169 4.12 14.88 21.29
N GLY A 170 4.61 15.20 20.08
CA GLY A 170 5.99 15.63 19.87
C GLY A 170 7.04 14.52 20.10
N GLN A 171 6.63 13.27 20.00
CA GLN A 171 7.47 12.09 20.22
C GLN A 171 8.10 11.59 18.93
N GLY A 172 9.03 12.35 18.38
CA GLY A 172 9.77 12.07 17.16
C GLY A 172 10.12 13.36 16.41
N ASP A 173 11.15 13.30 15.59
CA ASP A 173 11.65 14.46 14.84
C ASP A 173 11.18 14.43 13.38
N ALA A 174 10.95 13.23 12.82
CA ALA A 174 10.45 13.01 11.47
C ALA A 174 9.55 11.75 11.43
N PHE A 175 8.48 11.81 10.65
CA PHE A 175 7.49 10.74 10.53
C PHE A 175 7.44 10.28 9.07
N ALA A 176 7.84 9.03 8.82
CA ALA A 176 7.99 8.48 7.48
C ALA A 176 6.71 7.78 7.01
N LEU A 177 6.09 8.28 5.93
CA LEU A 177 4.89 7.69 5.33
C LEU A 177 4.82 8.04 3.84
N SER A 178 3.83 7.49 3.13
CA SER A 178 3.55 7.89 1.76
C SER A 178 3.10 9.35 1.68
N HIS A 179 3.57 10.05 0.68
CA HIS A 179 3.29 11.49 0.49
C HIS A 179 1.79 11.78 0.46
N ASP A 180 1.02 10.98 -0.26
CA ASP A 180 -0.43 11.12 -0.42
C ASP A 180 -1.22 10.94 0.90
N SER A 181 -0.71 10.12 1.83
CA SER A 181 -1.34 9.92 3.14
C SER A 181 -1.26 11.14 4.06
N PHE A 182 -0.26 12.00 3.88
CA PHE A 182 -0.08 13.17 4.75
C PHE A 182 -1.18 14.21 4.61
N ALA A 183 -1.83 14.32 3.43
CA ALA A 183 -2.95 15.23 3.25
C ALA A 183 -4.09 15.00 4.26
N GLY A 184 -4.35 13.74 4.60
CA GLY A 184 -5.34 13.38 5.64
C GLY A 184 -4.86 13.51 7.07
N LEU A 185 -3.54 13.61 7.30
CA LEU A 185 -2.94 13.74 8.64
C LEU A 185 -2.71 15.20 9.06
N LEU A 186 -2.35 16.07 8.11
CA LEU A 186 -2.04 17.49 8.37
C LEU A 186 -3.12 18.23 9.17
N PRO A 187 -4.44 18.03 8.92
CA PRO A 187 -5.47 18.68 9.73
C PRO A 187 -5.46 18.30 11.22
N LYS A 188 -4.89 17.13 11.55
CA LYS A 188 -4.77 16.62 12.92
C LYS A 188 -3.48 17.04 13.62
N LEU A 189 -2.54 17.64 12.87
CA LEU A 189 -1.19 17.98 13.33
C LEU A 189 -0.88 19.45 13.02
N PRO A 190 -1.48 20.41 13.75
CA PRO A 190 -1.33 21.84 13.48
C PRO A 190 0.15 22.27 13.48
N GLY A 191 0.56 23.01 12.44
CA GLY A 191 1.93 23.48 12.28
C GLY A 191 2.95 22.44 11.80
N ALA A 192 2.56 21.16 11.67
CA ALA A 192 3.39 20.17 11.01
C ALA A 192 3.46 20.44 9.50
N ARG A 193 4.55 20.02 8.88
CA ARG A 193 4.75 20.19 7.43
C ARG A 193 5.38 18.96 6.82
N VAL A 194 5.06 18.71 5.57
CA VAL A 194 5.64 17.65 4.75
C VAL A 194 6.87 18.20 4.04
N LEU A 195 7.99 17.47 4.10
CA LEU A 195 9.21 17.84 3.39
C LEU A 195 9.04 17.63 1.88
N SER A 196 9.58 18.56 1.10
CA SER A 196 9.57 18.47 -0.36
C SER A 196 10.45 17.31 -0.86
N GLY A 197 10.04 16.69 -1.96
CA GLY A 197 10.71 15.53 -2.55
C GLY A 197 10.32 14.21 -1.88
N HIS A 198 11.11 13.18 -2.12
CA HIS A 198 10.90 11.83 -1.59
C HIS A 198 12.23 11.12 -1.38
N PHE A 199 12.32 10.27 -0.37
CA PHE A 199 13.47 9.38 -0.14
C PHE A 199 13.27 7.98 -0.73
N GLN A 200 12.03 7.68 -1.16
CA GLN A 200 11.67 6.42 -1.79
C GLN A 200 10.54 6.64 -2.80
N GLN A 201 10.60 5.90 -3.90
CA GLN A 201 9.48 5.68 -4.79
C GLN A 201 9.42 4.18 -5.11
N THR A 202 8.21 3.58 -5.07
CA THR A 202 8.03 2.16 -5.35
C THR A 202 6.67 1.89 -5.97
N GLY A 203 6.59 0.83 -6.79
CA GLY A 203 5.33 0.39 -7.39
C GLY A 203 4.42 -0.29 -6.37
N ILE A 204 3.15 0.07 -6.36
CA ILE A 204 2.11 -0.72 -5.69
C ILE A 204 1.64 -1.77 -6.66
N ALA A 205 2.11 -3.00 -6.46
CA ALA A 205 1.91 -4.11 -7.40
C ALA A 205 0.95 -5.16 -6.84
N VAL A 206 0.30 -5.87 -7.76
CA VAL A 206 -0.48 -7.05 -7.41
C VAL A 206 0.46 -8.17 -6.96
N VAL A 207 0.05 -8.90 -5.93
CA VAL A 207 0.82 -10.04 -5.39
C VAL A 207 -0.07 -11.25 -5.17
N VAL A 208 0.55 -12.41 -5.29
CA VAL A 208 -0.04 -13.71 -4.99
C VAL A 208 0.95 -14.54 -4.15
N PRO A 209 0.48 -15.61 -3.48
CA PRO A 209 1.36 -16.55 -2.79
C PRO A 209 2.44 -17.10 -3.72
N LYS A 210 3.65 -17.27 -3.18
CA LYS A 210 4.81 -17.71 -3.95
C LYS A 210 4.62 -19.11 -4.55
N GLY A 211 5.14 -19.29 -5.77
CA GLY A 211 5.10 -20.58 -6.45
C GLY A 211 3.76 -20.92 -7.10
N ARG A 212 2.91 -19.92 -7.36
CA ARG A 212 1.62 -20.07 -8.06
C ARG A 212 1.62 -19.34 -9.40
N PRO A 213 2.32 -19.84 -10.43
CA PRO A 213 2.52 -19.11 -11.68
C PRO A 213 1.22 -18.82 -12.44
N ALA A 214 0.22 -19.71 -12.39
CA ALA A 214 -1.08 -19.45 -13.00
C ALA A 214 -1.84 -18.35 -12.25
N ALA A 215 -1.79 -18.32 -10.91
CA ALA A 215 -2.38 -17.24 -10.13
C ALA A 215 -1.75 -15.90 -10.48
N LEU A 216 -0.41 -15.84 -10.56
CA LEU A 216 0.31 -14.62 -10.95
C LEU A 216 -0.07 -14.16 -12.36
N LYS A 217 -0.14 -15.08 -13.32
CA LYS A 217 -0.54 -14.77 -14.69
C LYS A 217 -1.95 -14.20 -14.77
N ILE A 218 -2.91 -14.81 -14.05
CA ILE A 218 -4.29 -14.34 -14.00
C ILE A 218 -4.36 -12.95 -13.37
N ALA A 219 -3.77 -12.76 -12.19
CA ALA A 219 -3.79 -11.50 -11.47
C ALA A 219 -3.12 -10.37 -12.27
N SER A 220 -1.99 -10.65 -12.92
CA SER A 220 -1.30 -9.70 -13.80
C SER A 220 -2.14 -9.32 -15.02
N GLY A 221 -2.76 -10.30 -15.67
CA GLY A 221 -3.64 -10.04 -16.80
C GLY A 221 -4.84 -9.20 -16.45
N LEU A 222 -5.49 -9.46 -15.30
CA LEU A 222 -6.62 -8.66 -14.79
C LEU A 222 -6.19 -7.21 -14.52
N LEU A 223 -4.99 -7.01 -13.97
CA LEU A 223 -4.49 -5.66 -13.72
C LEU A 223 -4.17 -4.90 -15.00
N GLU A 224 -3.54 -5.55 -15.98
CA GLU A 224 -3.29 -4.93 -17.28
C GLU A 224 -4.61 -4.58 -18.01
N ASP A 225 -5.61 -5.43 -17.94
CA ASP A 225 -6.94 -5.12 -18.47
C ASP A 225 -7.63 -3.98 -17.68
N ALA A 226 -7.44 -3.91 -16.37
CA ALA A 226 -7.93 -2.81 -15.54
C ALA A 226 -7.28 -1.46 -15.91
N LYS A 227 -5.98 -1.46 -16.20
CA LYS A 227 -5.29 -0.26 -16.73
C LYS A 227 -5.86 0.15 -18.08
N LYS A 228 -5.90 -0.76 -19.05
CA LYS A 228 -6.36 -0.52 -20.43
C LYS A 228 -7.82 -0.05 -20.49
N SER A 229 -8.68 -0.60 -19.66
CA SER A 229 -10.11 -0.22 -19.59
C SER A 229 -10.36 1.09 -18.83
N GLY A 230 -9.32 1.70 -18.27
CA GLY A 230 -9.43 2.89 -17.43
C GLY A 230 -10.00 2.63 -16.04
N LEU A 231 -10.15 1.39 -15.61
CA LEU A 231 -10.66 1.05 -14.27
C LEU A 231 -9.75 1.58 -13.17
N VAL A 232 -8.42 1.41 -13.33
CA VAL A 232 -7.43 1.95 -12.38
C VAL A 232 -7.58 3.47 -12.25
N ARG A 233 -7.69 4.20 -13.37
CA ARG A 233 -7.89 5.66 -13.36
C ARG A 233 -9.17 6.04 -12.62
N ARG A 234 -10.29 5.40 -12.93
CA ARG A 234 -11.57 5.65 -12.24
C ARG A 234 -11.50 5.35 -10.73
N ALA A 235 -10.82 4.28 -10.32
CA ALA A 235 -10.64 3.96 -8.90
C ALA A 235 -9.82 5.03 -8.18
N LEU A 236 -8.75 5.53 -8.80
CA LEU A 236 -7.96 6.66 -8.28
C LEU A 236 -8.78 7.94 -8.18
N ASP A 237 -9.57 8.28 -9.22
CA ASP A 237 -10.43 9.47 -9.25
C ASP A 237 -11.51 9.42 -8.17
N THR A 238 -12.14 8.26 -7.99
CA THR A 238 -13.17 8.03 -6.97
C THR A 238 -12.61 8.18 -5.56
N ALA A 239 -11.37 7.76 -5.36
CA ALA A 239 -10.65 7.93 -4.10
C ALA A 239 -10.01 9.32 -3.93
N SER A 240 -10.27 10.26 -4.86
CA SER A 240 -9.76 11.65 -4.87
C SER A 240 -8.27 11.80 -5.19
N PHE A 241 -7.64 10.80 -5.80
CA PHE A 241 -6.23 10.85 -6.27
C PHE A 241 -6.17 11.18 -7.77
N ARG A 242 -6.72 12.33 -8.15
CA ARG A 242 -6.87 12.74 -9.57
C ARG A 242 -5.53 12.98 -10.26
N ASP A 243 -4.54 13.47 -9.52
CA ASP A 243 -3.19 13.76 -10.04
C ASP A 243 -2.25 12.54 -10.00
N ALA A 244 -2.72 11.41 -9.45
CA ALA A 244 -1.94 10.19 -9.39
C ALA A 244 -1.83 9.56 -10.78
N GLU A 245 -0.61 9.23 -11.22
CA GLU A 245 -0.37 8.59 -12.50
C GLU A 245 -0.56 7.07 -12.39
N VAL A 246 -1.27 6.49 -13.35
CA VAL A 246 -1.36 5.04 -13.51
C VAL A 246 0.01 4.52 -13.96
N ALA A 247 0.51 3.49 -13.29
CA ALA A 247 1.77 2.86 -13.70
C ALA A 247 1.65 2.27 -15.12
N PRO A 248 2.70 2.33 -15.95
CA PRO A 248 2.71 1.82 -17.30
C PRO A 248 2.48 0.31 -17.40
#